data_831bd98856bcdbcdcf043b7e26aa1c95
#
_entry.id   831bd98856bcdbcdcf043b7e26aa1c95
#
_cell.length_a   1.000
_cell.length_b   1.000
_cell.length_c   1.000
_cell.angle_alpha   90.00
_cell.angle_beta   90.00
_cell.angle_gamma   90.00
#
_symmetry.space_group_name_H-M   'P 1'
#
loop_
_entity.id
_entity.type
_entity.pdbx_description
1 polymer ?
#
loop_
_entity_poly.entity_id
_entity_poly.type
_entity_poly.pdbx_seq_one_letter_code
_entity_poly.pdbx_strand_id
1 'polypeptide(L)'
;MFIAAVPLFSQTLITAEPFWRQALGGEILSLPHVQVQSAVIAIDGGNIKAFSSIGTPMWNFSARGRISPFVTRSREGSSYISRTNGIFIAINRSGRELWRHNLEDPLSAKVVIGWDGRLFIPTGKNLFCFTASGNLLWTKNFESSFTIAPKLDRNGGIIFALGNKVYCVDPFGNEKILTLSSPPSFVFLPENRKITVIYPNGTVEMPEEKSEESEVSLPAFPGKLLAANNRGNEIAAVLTDGRAALLSITERKILWTAGSHVRSGRETEADILFDERGIYVLSRTGASCYTHAGRRKWYTLLENTAAMPAFGDDGVLYSGGTDWILYAYKMEEHVLEQTITIYGPAPEGSYGLTQPKAIHNPRIPLFQNERDRKLTDIKNGVNAGNVGSNEPDWVSFLMTLSSNQESTINRITAIQLLGKLGSRETVPWLVNVYRKESDPVLKTAVINAIGSIGVDPEGTALQSILSSMTQIVRDEMLVYAVISTAGALCRFSGPPLAELSIRILTILSSGTQPAVIRKQAEKELASLR
;
A
#
# COMPACT_ATOMS: atom_id res chain seq x y z
N MET A 1 27.69 -46.42 17.81
CA MET A 1 27.65 -45.48 16.69
C MET A 1 26.19 -45.20 16.34
N PHE A 2 25.59 -44.23 17.04
CA PHE A 2 24.19 -43.84 16.79
C PHE A 2 24.19 -42.80 15.70
N ILE A 3 23.68 -43.14 14.50
CA ILE A 3 23.40 -42.21 13.43
C ILE A 3 22.08 -41.55 13.81
N ALA A 4 22.17 -40.29 14.26
CA ALA A 4 20.97 -39.47 14.47
C ALA A 4 20.38 -39.16 13.09
N ALA A 5 19.21 -39.71 12.81
CA ALA A 5 18.41 -39.37 11.65
C ALA A 5 17.98 -37.92 11.78
N VAL A 6 18.56 -37.03 10.99
CA VAL A 6 18.05 -35.66 10.80
C VAL A 6 16.71 -35.79 10.09
N PRO A 7 15.59 -35.29 10.64
CA PRO A 7 14.34 -35.34 9.94
C PRO A 7 14.44 -34.48 8.68
N LEU A 8 14.30 -35.11 7.53
CA LEU A 8 14.05 -34.44 6.26
C LEU A 8 12.70 -33.74 6.37
N PHE A 9 12.71 -32.48 6.81
CA PHE A 9 11.52 -31.63 6.69
C PHE A 9 11.23 -31.43 5.20
N SER A 10 10.12 -31.97 4.76
CA SER A 10 9.53 -31.78 3.44
C SER A 10 9.49 -30.28 3.13
N GLN A 11 10.32 -29.85 2.20
CA GLN A 11 10.33 -28.50 1.70
C GLN A 11 9.10 -28.36 0.79
N THR A 12 8.11 -27.58 1.20
CA THR A 12 6.88 -27.42 0.43
C THR A 12 7.16 -26.53 -0.78
N LEU A 13 7.42 -27.13 -1.93
CA LEU A 13 7.29 -26.45 -3.23
C LEU A 13 5.80 -26.27 -3.48
N ILE A 14 5.32 -25.04 -3.52
CA ILE A 14 3.97 -24.76 -3.97
C ILE A 14 4.07 -24.52 -5.47
N THR A 15 3.65 -25.49 -6.25
CA THR A 15 3.34 -25.29 -7.68
C THR A 15 2.02 -24.54 -7.71
N ALA A 16 2.07 -23.22 -7.63
CA ALA A 16 0.85 -22.42 -7.55
C ALA A 16 0.25 -22.30 -8.96
N GLU A 17 -0.94 -22.85 -9.14
CA GLU A 17 -1.79 -22.42 -10.25
C GLU A 17 -2.27 -21.00 -10.00
N PRO A 18 -2.35 -20.14 -11.03
CA PRO A 18 -2.84 -18.79 -10.85
C PRO A 18 -4.31 -18.82 -10.40
N PHE A 19 -4.58 -18.17 -9.30
CA PHE A 19 -5.91 -17.93 -8.75
C PHE A 19 -6.80 -17.17 -9.74
N TRP A 20 -6.21 -16.18 -10.44
CA TRP A 20 -6.80 -15.51 -11.58
C TRP A 20 -5.71 -14.98 -12.52
N ARG A 21 -6.10 -14.64 -13.74
CA ARG A 21 -5.25 -14.05 -14.76
C ARG A 21 -5.99 -13.01 -15.57
N GLN A 22 -5.28 -11.96 -16.03
CA GLN A 22 -5.84 -10.88 -16.83
C GLN A 22 -4.91 -10.48 -17.98
N ALA A 23 -5.43 -10.48 -19.20
CA ALA A 23 -4.71 -9.95 -20.36
C ALA A 23 -4.67 -8.42 -20.29
N LEU A 24 -3.50 -7.83 -20.46
CA LEU A 24 -3.28 -6.39 -20.27
C LEU A 24 -3.20 -5.60 -21.58
N GLY A 25 -2.85 -6.25 -22.70
CA GLY A 25 -2.74 -5.63 -24.00
C GLY A 25 -1.46 -4.80 -24.19
N GLY A 26 -0.42 -5.06 -23.39
CA GLY A 26 0.89 -4.44 -23.52
C GLY A 26 1.88 -4.99 -22.52
N GLU A 27 3.17 -4.75 -22.75
CA GLU A 27 4.26 -5.21 -21.90
C GLU A 27 4.16 -4.59 -20.50
N ILE A 28 4.42 -5.42 -19.48
CA ILE A 28 4.37 -5.00 -18.09
C ILE A 28 5.71 -4.39 -17.71
N LEU A 29 5.70 -3.12 -17.31
CA LEU A 29 6.89 -2.38 -16.93
C LEU A 29 7.17 -2.45 -15.42
N SER A 30 6.12 -2.44 -14.60
CA SER A 30 6.27 -2.38 -13.15
C SER A 30 5.04 -2.90 -12.42
N LEU A 31 5.28 -3.59 -11.32
CA LEU A 31 4.29 -4.06 -10.35
C LEU A 31 4.68 -3.49 -8.99
N PRO A 32 4.12 -2.37 -8.53
CA PRO A 32 4.35 -1.91 -7.16
C PRO A 32 3.71 -2.87 -6.16
N HIS A 33 4.27 -2.95 -4.97
CA HIS A 33 3.69 -3.75 -3.89
C HIS A 33 2.25 -3.35 -3.62
N VAL A 34 1.40 -4.36 -3.48
CA VAL A 34 -0.03 -4.18 -3.33
C VAL A 34 -0.36 -3.89 -1.87
N GLN A 35 -0.69 -2.64 -1.60
CA GLN A 35 -1.25 -2.26 -0.31
C GLN A 35 -2.77 -2.21 -0.45
N VAL A 36 -3.48 -2.99 0.38
CA VAL A 36 -4.95 -2.99 0.52
C VAL A 36 -5.75 -3.11 -0.79
N GLN A 37 -6.19 -4.30 -1.10
CA GLN A 37 -7.32 -4.67 -1.98
C GLN A 37 -7.21 -4.38 -3.49
N SER A 38 -6.12 -3.89 -4.02
CA SER A 38 -5.99 -3.71 -5.47
C SER A 38 -4.56 -3.72 -5.98
N ALA A 39 -4.31 -4.47 -7.05
CA ALA A 39 -3.07 -4.43 -7.81
C ALA A 39 -3.10 -3.25 -8.80
N VAL A 40 -2.01 -2.50 -8.88
CA VAL A 40 -1.81 -1.46 -9.88
C VAL A 40 -0.63 -1.85 -10.76
N ILE A 41 -0.79 -1.82 -12.07
CA ILE A 41 0.19 -2.28 -13.03
C ILE A 41 0.50 -1.17 -14.02
N ALA A 42 1.78 -0.91 -14.23
CA ALA A 42 2.28 -0.06 -15.29
C ALA A 42 2.54 -0.88 -16.55
N ILE A 43 2.00 -0.43 -17.68
CA ILE A 43 2.06 -1.12 -18.97
C ILE A 43 2.76 -0.20 -19.96
N ASP A 44 3.51 -0.77 -20.91
CA ASP A 44 4.12 -0.01 -21.99
C ASP A 44 3.05 0.80 -22.76
N GLY A 45 3.48 1.94 -23.34
CA GLY A 45 2.57 2.90 -23.96
C GLY A 45 1.91 3.87 -22.98
N GLY A 46 2.27 3.80 -21.67
CA GLY A 46 1.84 4.80 -20.68
C GLY A 46 0.47 4.52 -20.08
N ASN A 47 0.01 3.31 -20.12
CA ASN A 47 -1.23 2.89 -19.47
C ASN A 47 -0.98 2.31 -18.08
N ILE A 48 -1.85 2.65 -17.16
CA ILE A 48 -1.86 2.09 -15.81
C ILE A 48 -3.22 1.49 -15.56
N LYS A 49 -3.25 0.23 -15.19
CA LYS A 49 -4.48 -0.51 -14.89
C LYS A 49 -4.50 -0.93 -13.44
N ALA A 50 -5.67 -0.91 -12.84
CA ALA A 50 -5.90 -1.43 -11.50
C ALA A 50 -6.91 -2.55 -11.52
N PHE A 51 -6.64 -3.55 -10.68
CA PHE A 51 -7.48 -4.72 -10.49
C PHE A 51 -7.74 -4.92 -9.00
N SER A 52 -8.92 -5.44 -8.68
CA SER A 52 -9.21 -5.89 -7.32
C SER A 52 -8.39 -7.14 -6.98
N SER A 53 -8.38 -7.54 -5.70
CA SER A 53 -7.72 -8.77 -5.25
C SER A 53 -8.24 -10.05 -5.94
N ILE A 54 -9.46 -10.01 -6.49
CA ILE A 54 -10.10 -11.12 -7.23
C ILE A 54 -10.00 -10.94 -8.75
N GLY A 55 -9.18 -10.02 -9.24
CA GLY A 55 -8.91 -9.82 -10.67
C GLY A 55 -9.94 -8.97 -11.43
N THR A 56 -10.92 -8.35 -10.76
CA THR A 56 -11.88 -7.47 -11.43
C THR A 56 -11.21 -6.15 -11.82
N PRO A 57 -11.29 -5.71 -13.10
CA PRO A 57 -10.80 -4.40 -13.51
C PRO A 57 -11.49 -3.27 -12.75
N MET A 58 -10.72 -2.37 -12.15
CA MET A 58 -11.24 -1.25 -11.37
C MET A 58 -11.21 0.06 -12.16
N TRP A 59 -10.05 0.39 -12.72
CA TRP A 59 -9.86 1.59 -13.51
C TRP A 59 -8.66 1.46 -14.44
N ASN A 60 -8.64 2.34 -15.45
CA ASN A 60 -7.54 2.51 -16.37
C ASN A 60 -7.18 3.99 -16.44
N PHE A 61 -5.88 4.32 -16.41
CA PHE A 61 -5.37 5.66 -16.58
C PHE A 61 -4.36 5.69 -17.71
N SER A 62 -4.51 6.63 -18.64
CA SER A 62 -3.53 6.87 -19.69
C SER A 62 -2.68 8.08 -19.36
N ALA A 63 -1.38 7.88 -19.18
CA ALA A 63 -0.43 8.97 -19.00
C ALA A 63 -0.17 9.77 -20.28
N ARG A 64 -0.67 9.31 -21.44
CA ARG A 64 -0.45 9.91 -22.77
C ARG A 64 1.03 10.07 -23.11
N GLY A 65 1.80 8.99 -22.92
CA GLY A 65 3.23 8.93 -23.21
C GLY A 65 3.91 7.83 -22.42
N ARG A 66 5.12 7.45 -22.83
CA ARG A 66 5.90 6.39 -22.13
C ARG A 66 6.16 6.79 -20.69
N ILE A 67 6.06 5.82 -19.80
CA ILE A 67 6.29 6.00 -18.34
C ILE A 67 7.58 5.31 -17.93
N SER A 68 8.18 5.81 -16.84
CA SER A 68 9.32 5.15 -16.21
C SER A 68 8.85 3.91 -15.45
N PRO A 69 9.73 2.90 -15.24
CA PRO A 69 9.34 1.67 -14.56
C PRO A 69 9.12 1.83 -13.05
N PHE A 70 9.31 3.04 -12.52
CA PHE A 70 9.16 3.31 -11.09
C PHE A 70 7.75 3.78 -10.77
N VAL A 71 6.92 2.87 -10.30
CA VAL A 71 5.59 3.19 -9.77
C VAL A 71 5.62 3.03 -8.26
N THR A 72 5.16 4.03 -7.55
CA THR A 72 5.01 3.98 -6.10
C THR A 72 3.55 4.20 -5.74
N ARG A 73 3.07 3.48 -4.73
CA ARG A 73 1.71 3.58 -4.25
C ARG A 73 1.67 3.93 -2.77
N SER A 74 0.80 4.87 -2.37
CA SER A 74 0.57 5.20 -0.98
C SER A 74 -0.39 4.21 -0.31
N ARG A 75 -0.41 4.22 1.02
CA ARG A 75 -1.35 3.40 1.81
C ARG A 75 -2.81 3.77 1.55
N GLU A 76 -3.09 5.03 1.21
CA GLU A 76 -4.43 5.53 0.86
C GLU A 76 -4.83 5.14 -0.57
N GLY A 77 -3.93 4.49 -1.32
CA GLY A 77 -4.16 3.99 -2.66
C GLY A 77 -3.84 4.97 -3.79
N SER A 78 -3.26 6.14 -3.50
CA SER A 78 -2.74 7.04 -4.54
C SER A 78 -1.51 6.41 -5.21
N SER A 79 -1.37 6.61 -6.51
CA SER A 79 -0.25 6.11 -7.31
C SER A 79 0.56 7.27 -7.88
N TYR A 80 1.88 7.15 -7.83
CA TYR A 80 2.83 8.15 -8.30
C TYR A 80 3.69 7.56 -9.40
N ILE A 81 3.72 8.26 -10.53
CA ILE A 81 4.43 7.83 -11.74
C ILE A 81 5.15 9.01 -12.37
N SER A 82 6.12 8.75 -13.23
CA SER A 82 6.61 9.75 -14.16
C SER A 82 6.61 9.25 -15.60
N ARG A 83 6.45 10.17 -16.53
CA ARG A 83 6.78 9.92 -17.92
C ARG A 83 8.28 9.97 -18.13
N THR A 84 8.75 9.34 -19.19
CA THR A 84 10.16 9.38 -19.59
C THR A 84 10.66 10.79 -19.98
N ASN A 85 9.77 11.75 -20.19
CA ASN A 85 10.08 13.16 -20.41
C ASN A 85 9.99 14.04 -19.16
N GLY A 86 10.02 13.46 -17.96
CA GLY A 86 10.06 14.21 -16.71
C GLY A 86 8.71 14.65 -16.14
N ILE A 87 7.59 14.40 -16.82
CA ILE A 87 6.28 14.75 -16.26
C ILE A 87 5.89 13.76 -15.16
N PHE A 88 5.86 14.22 -13.94
CA PHE A 88 5.45 13.49 -12.76
C PHE A 88 3.94 13.65 -12.53
N ILE A 89 3.24 12.56 -12.22
CA ILE A 89 1.78 12.51 -12.14
C ILE A 89 1.37 11.76 -10.86
N ALA A 90 0.48 12.38 -10.09
CA ALA A 90 -0.21 11.73 -8.97
C ALA A 90 -1.62 11.33 -9.40
N ILE A 91 -1.98 10.09 -9.10
CA ILE A 91 -3.27 9.47 -9.46
C ILE A 91 -3.91 8.98 -8.16
N ASN A 92 -5.18 9.28 -7.95
CA ASN A 92 -5.90 8.79 -6.77
C ASN A 92 -6.27 7.29 -6.89
N ARG A 93 -6.82 6.72 -5.81
CA ARG A 93 -7.24 5.32 -5.77
C ARG A 93 -8.31 4.93 -6.81
N SER A 94 -9.00 5.91 -7.39
CA SER A 94 -10.03 5.70 -8.42
C SER A 94 -9.49 5.89 -9.85
N GLY A 95 -8.17 6.00 -10.02
CA GLY A 95 -7.56 6.16 -11.34
C GLY A 95 -7.66 7.57 -11.92
N ARG A 96 -7.98 8.58 -11.12
CA ARG A 96 -8.08 9.97 -11.58
C ARG A 96 -6.82 10.73 -11.22
N GLU A 97 -6.36 11.57 -12.14
CA GLU A 97 -5.24 12.46 -11.89
C GLU A 97 -5.59 13.48 -10.81
N LEU A 98 -4.74 13.57 -9.80
CA LEU A 98 -4.83 14.58 -8.75
C LEU A 98 -4.11 15.87 -9.20
N TRP A 99 -2.86 15.72 -9.60
CA TRP A 99 -2.00 16.80 -10.03
C TRP A 99 -0.83 16.27 -10.85
N ARG A 100 -0.13 17.17 -11.55
CA ARG A 100 1.10 16.86 -12.30
C ARG A 100 2.10 18.01 -12.21
N HIS A 101 3.39 17.65 -12.29
CA HIS A 101 4.50 18.59 -12.40
C HIS A 101 5.47 18.16 -13.49
N ASN A 102 6.14 19.14 -14.10
CA ASN A 102 7.29 18.87 -14.95
C ASN A 102 8.54 18.99 -14.09
N LEU A 103 9.24 17.88 -13.88
CA LEU A 103 10.47 17.79 -13.10
C LEU A 103 11.73 17.76 -13.98
N GLU A 104 11.55 17.99 -15.31
CA GLU A 104 12.58 17.95 -16.35
C GLU A 104 13.11 16.54 -16.61
N ASP A 105 13.57 15.83 -15.57
CA ASP A 105 14.05 14.45 -15.64
C ASP A 105 12.99 13.44 -15.17
N PRO A 106 12.97 12.22 -15.73
CA PRO A 106 12.12 11.15 -15.22
C PRO A 106 12.59 10.66 -13.85
N LEU A 107 11.74 9.89 -13.16
CA LEU A 107 12.14 9.19 -11.94
C LEU A 107 13.37 8.32 -12.22
N SER A 108 14.38 8.44 -11.38
CA SER A 108 15.59 7.61 -11.39
C SER A 108 15.55 6.49 -10.35
N ALA A 109 14.61 6.58 -9.39
CA ALA A 109 14.31 5.54 -8.41
C ALA A 109 12.86 5.66 -7.92
N LYS A 110 12.40 4.70 -7.08
CA LYS A 110 11.06 4.74 -6.47
C LYS A 110 10.90 5.98 -5.57
N VAL A 111 9.74 6.59 -5.60
CA VAL A 111 9.35 7.68 -4.70
C VAL A 111 9.27 7.15 -3.27
N VAL A 112 9.77 7.92 -2.31
CA VAL A 112 9.62 7.62 -0.88
C VAL A 112 8.50 8.48 -0.32
N ILE A 113 7.59 7.85 0.40
CA ILE A 113 6.44 8.52 1.02
C ILE A 113 6.70 8.64 2.51
N GLY A 114 6.79 9.86 3.01
CA GLY A 114 6.96 10.16 4.42
C GLY A 114 5.75 9.77 5.28
N TRP A 115 5.93 9.71 6.60
CA TRP A 115 4.86 9.39 7.55
C TRP A 115 3.70 10.39 7.52
N ASP A 116 3.99 11.63 7.15
CA ASP A 116 3.06 12.75 6.99
C ASP A 116 2.50 12.89 5.56
N GLY A 117 2.76 11.90 4.70
CA GLY A 117 2.30 11.87 3.32
C GLY A 117 3.12 12.71 2.34
N ARG A 118 4.18 13.43 2.79
CA ARG A 118 5.05 14.12 1.83
C ARG A 118 5.83 13.15 0.96
N LEU A 119 6.17 13.60 -0.23
CA LEU A 119 6.79 12.78 -1.27
C LEU A 119 8.23 13.23 -1.47
N PHE A 120 9.17 12.32 -1.37
CA PHE A 120 10.56 12.52 -1.76
C PHE A 120 10.78 11.85 -3.13
N ILE A 121 11.03 12.66 -4.13
CA ILE A 121 10.99 12.28 -5.54
C ILE A 121 12.39 12.40 -6.13
N PRO A 122 13.12 11.29 -6.32
CA PRO A 122 14.45 11.29 -6.93
C PRO A 122 14.32 11.28 -8.47
N THR A 123 14.93 12.30 -9.12
CA THR A 123 15.00 12.40 -10.59
C THR A 123 16.41 12.78 -10.99
N GLY A 124 17.07 11.97 -11.80
CA GLY A 124 18.44 12.27 -12.17
C GLY A 124 19.33 12.61 -10.96
N LYS A 125 19.83 13.84 -10.89
CA LYS A 125 20.62 14.38 -9.77
C LYS A 125 19.78 15.19 -8.77
N ASN A 126 18.50 15.36 -9.01
CA ASN A 126 17.61 16.17 -8.19
C ASN A 126 16.78 15.34 -7.24
N LEU A 127 16.52 15.88 -6.06
CA LEU A 127 15.57 15.36 -5.09
C LEU A 127 14.55 16.45 -4.80
N PHE A 128 13.33 16.19 -5.14
CA PHE A 128 12.20 17.07 -4.85
C PHE A 128 11.46 16.58 -3.61
N CYS A 129 10.97 17.50 -2.80
CA CYS A 129 10.02 17.21 -1.73
C CYS A 129 8.71 17.93 -1.99
N PHE A 130 7.63 17.16 -2.11
CA PHE A 130 6.28 17.68 -2.28
C PHE A 130 5.37 17.28 -1.13
N THR A 131 4.33 18.07 -0.90
CA THR A 131 3.18 17.59 -0.11
C THR A 131 2.40 16.55 -0.91
N ALA A 132 1.55 15.76 -0.25
CA ALA A 132 0.62 14.85 -0.92
C ALA A 132 -0.33 15.57 -1.91
N SER A 133 -0.64 16.84 -1.64
CA SER A 133 -1.47 17.69 -2.51
C SER A 133 -0.72 18.30 -3.71
N GLY A 134 0.59 18.03 -3.86
CA GLY A 134 1.37 18.47 -5.00
C GLY A 134 2.03 19.84 -4.85
N ASN A 135 2.11 20.41 -3.65
CA ASN A 135 2.86 21.64 -3.42
C ASN A 135 4.35 21.32 -3.21
N LEU A 136 5.22 21.95 -3.97
CA LEU A 136 6.67 21.84 -3.80
C LEU A 136 7.08 22.50 -2.46
N LEU A 137 7.77 21.74 -1.62
CA LEU A 137 8.32 22.23 -0.35
C LEU A 137 9.77 22.68 -0.51
N TRP A 138 10.59 21.85 -1.14
CA TRP A 138 12.00 22.16 -1.42
C TRP A 138 12.55 21.28 -2.54
N THR A 139 13.69 21.69 -3.10
CA THR A 139 14.47 20.93 -4.09
C THR A 139 15.93 20.95 -3.71
N LYS A 140 16.62 19.84 -3.92
CA LYS A 140 18.06 19.71 -3.76
C LYS A 140 18.69 19.10 -5.00
N ASN A 141 19.88 19.60 -5.35
CA ASN A 141 20.70 19.07 -6.43
C ASN A 141 21.96 18.41 -5.86
N PHE A 142 22.34 17.26 -6.40
CA PHE A 142 23.49 16.48 -5.97
C PHE A 142 24.50 16.29 -7.11
N GLU A 143 25.73 15.92 -6.76
CA GLU A 143 26.79 15.69 -7.75
C GLU A 143 26.54 14.46 -8.63
N SER A 144 25.90 13.41 -8.06
CA SER A 144 25.64 12.13 -8.70
C SER A 144 24.14 11.82 -8.80
N SER A 145 23.76 11.03 -9.79
CA SER A 145 22.38 10.59 -9.99
C SER A 145 21.97 9.50 -9.00
N PHE A 146 20.70 9.50 -8.65
CA PHE A 146 20.12 8.42 -7.83
C PHE A 146 20.04 7.14 -8.65
N THR A 147 20.56 6.05 -8.09
CA THR A 147 20.44 4.68 -8.63
C THR A 147 19.61 3.78 -7.74
N ILE A 148 19.46 4.16 -6.46
CA ILE A 148 18.71 3.42 -5.45
C ILE A 148 17.78 4.42 -4.77
N ALA A 149 16.57 3.97 -4.44
CA ALA A 149 15.61 4.79 -3.72
C ALA A 149 16.13 5.15 -2.32
N PRO A 150 15.98 6.42 -1.88
CA PRO A 150 16.20 6.79 -0.49
C PRO A 150 15.38 5.90 0.45
N LYS A 151 15.84 5.77 1.69
CA LYS A 151 15.10 5.07 2.75
C LYS A 151 14.54 6.09 3.73
N LEU A 152 13.30 5.88 4.16
CA LEU A 152 12.65 6.73 5.16
C LEU A 152 13.29 6.48 6.53
N ASP A 153 13.57 7.54 7.27
CA ASP A 153 13.94 7.46 8.67
C ASP A 153 12.70 7.57 9.60
N ARG A 154 12.91 7.37 10.90
CA ARG A 154 11.82 7.43 11.87
C ARG A 154 11.32 8.84 12.17
N ASN A 155 12.12 9.85 11.87
CA ASN A 155 11.78 11.25 12.11
C ASN A 155 11.08 11.87 10.88
N GLY A 156 10.79 11.06 9.85
CA GLY A 156 10.19 11.50 8.60
C GLY A 156 11.18 12.10 7.61
N GLY A 157 12.48 12.05 7.90
CA GLY A 157 13.55 12.35 6.96
C GLY A 157 13.90 11.13 6.11
N ILE A 158 14.90 11.28 5.27
CA ILE A 158 15.38 10.21 4.40
C ILE A 158 16.91 10.04 4.49
N ILE A 159 17.36 8.81 4.25
CA ILE A 159 18.77 8.46 4.16
C ILE A 159 19.05 7.78 2.82
N PHE A 160 20.17 8.13 2.20
CA PHE A 160 20.64 7.54 0.95
C PHE A 160 22.14 7.74 0.78
N ALA A 161 22.74 6.98 -0.14
CA ALA A 161 24.14 7.15 -0.52
C ALA A 161 24.26 7.55 -1.99
N LEU A 162 25.16 8.48 -2.29
CA LEU A 162 25.60 8.84 -3.63
C LEU A 162 27.13 8.80 -3.66
N GLY A 163 27.68 7.90 -4.44
CA GLY A 163 29.11 7.60 -4.39
C GLY A 163 29.53 7.14 -2.98
N ASN A 164 30.56 7.75 -2.42
CA ASN A 164 31.04 7.48 -1.07
C ASN A 164 30.47 8.42 0.01
N LYS A 165 29.47 9.23 -0.34
CA LYS A 165 28.79 10.12 0.62
C LYS A 165 27.43 9.55 1.01
N VAL A 166 27.14 9.51 2.30
CA VAL A 166 25.82 9.20 2.86
C VAL A 166 25.16 10.50 3.29
N TYR A 167 23.96 10.71 2.82
CA TYR A 167 23.15 11.90 3.10
C TYR A 167 22.00 11.52 4.03
N CYS A 168 21.85 12.26 5.11
CA CYS A 168 20.64 12.26 5.93
C CYS A 168 19.95 13.61 5.72
N VAL A 169 18.78 13.62 5.12
CA VAL A 169 18.01 14.82 4.83
C VAL A 169 16.76 14.80 5.69
N ASP A 170 16.60 15.84 6.52
CA ASP A 170 15.42 15.97 7.37
C ASP A 170 14.17 16.39 6.55
N PRO A 171 12.97 16.35 7.14
CA PRO A 171 11.75 16.75 6.45
C PRO A 171 11.74 18.19 5.92
N PHE A 172 12.60 19.07 6.46
CA PHE A 172 12.71 20.49 6.07
C PHE A 172 13.79 20.74 5.02
N GLY A 173 14.51 19.68 4.61
CA GLY A 173 15.58 19.78 3.63
C GLY A 173 16.95 20.08 4.22
N ASN A 174 17.14 20.11 5.54
CA ASN A 174 18.48 20.21 6.13
C ASN A 174 19.20 18.88 5.95
N GLU A 175 20.51 18.94 5.65
CA GLU A 175 21.29 17.74 5.39
C GLU A 175 22.48 17.59 6.33
N LYS A 176 22.73 16.34 6.70
CA LYS A 176 23.96 15.88 7.33
C LYS A 176 24.66 14.95 6.36
N ILE A 177 25.93 15.16 6.10
CA ILE A 177 26.73 14.36 5.17
C ILE A 177 27.77 13.59 5.95
N LEU A 178 27.88 12.28 5.67
CA LEU A 178 28.94 11.42 6.16
C LEU A 178 29.74 10.90 4.97
N THR A 179 31.04 11.10 4.97
CA THR A 179 31.95 10.60 3.93
C THR A 179 32.54 9.26 4.34
N LEU A 180 32.40 8.26 3.48
CA LEU A 180 32.93 6.92 3.68
C LEU A 180 34.23 6.71 2.90
N SER A 181 34.95 5.65 3.22
CA SER A 181 36.18 5.25 2.52
C SER A 181 35.89 4.70 1.11
N SER A 182 34.72 4.09 0.90
CA SER A 182 34.29 3.52 -0.37
C SER A 182 32.76 3.58 -0.52
N PRO A 183 32.21 3.47 -1.75
CA PRO A 183 30.78 3.50 -1.96
C PRO A 183 30.07 2.29 -1.34
N PRO A 184 29.02 2.47 -0.52
CA PRO A 184 28.23 1.38 -0.01
C PRO A 184 27.21 0.89 -1.05
N SER A 185 26.78 -0.38 -0.93
CA SER A 185 25.66 -0.92 -1.71
C SER A 185 24.31 -0.58 -1.09
N PHE A 186 24.24 -0.54 0.24
CA PHE A 186 23.01 -0.25 0.98
C PHE A 186 23.29 0.62 2.20
N VAL A 187 22.33 1.47 2.54
CA VAL A 187 22.37 2.34 3.72
C VAL A 187 21.05 2.21 4.46
N PHE A 188 21.13 2.08 5.78
CA PHE A 188 19.98 1.99 6.68
C PHE A 188 20.17 2.89 7.90
N LEU A 189 19.06 3.30 8.50
CA LEU A 189 19.03 3.92 9.82
C LEU A 189 18.12 3.06 10.73
N PRO A 190 18.70 2.05 11.40
CA PRO A 190 17.98 1.17 12.31
C PRO A 190 17.45 1.88 13.55
N GLU A 191 16.80 1.13 14.43
CA GLU A 191 16.23 1.68 15.68
C GLU A 191 17.25 2.28 16.65
N ASN A 192 18.47 1.78 16.62
CA ASN A 192 19.57 2.33 17.41
C ASN A 192 20.02 3.73 16.94
N ARG A 193 19.42 4.26 15.86
CA ARG A 193 19.70 5.56 15.22
C ARG A 193 21.13 5.72 14.70
N LYS A 194 21.86 4.62 14.52
CA LYS A 194 23.21 4.65 13.97
C LYS A 194 23.17 4.28 12.50
N ILE A 195 23.81 5.10 11.68
CA ILE A 195 23.92 4.83 10.26
C ILE A 195 24.63 3.48 10.07
N THR A 196 23.95 2.56 9.41
CA THR A 196 24.49 1.24 9.07
C THR A 196 24.67 1.16 7.57
N VAL A 197 25.87 0.86 7.13
CA VAL A 197 26.21 0.73 5.71
C VAL A 197 26.63 -0.70 5.40
N ILE A 198 26.29 -1.15 4.20
CA ILE A 198 26.70 -2.47 3.69
C ILE A 198 27.45 -2.25 2.38
N TYR A 199 28.65 -2.75 2.33
CA TYR A 199 29.53 -2.65 1.15
C TYR A 199 29.28 -3.81 0.15
N PRO A 200 29.76 -3.67 -1.10
CA PRO A 200 29.56 -4.70 -2.13
C PRO A 200 30.10 -6.08 -1.77
N ASN A 201 31.10 -6.18 -0.91
CA ASN A 201 31.68 -7.44 -0.42
C ASN A 201 30.90 -8.09 0.74
N GLY A 202 29.81 -7.47 1.19
CA GLY A 202 29.01 -7.92 2.33
C GLY A 202 29.45 -7.40 3.70
N THR A 203 30.52 -6.62 3.77
CA THR A 203 30.96 -5.99 5.03
C THR A 203 29.90 -5.02 5.53
N VAL A 204 29.60 -5.07 6.84
CA VAL A 204 28.61 -4.22 7.49
C VAL A 204 29.34 -3.33 8.49
N GLU A 205 29.14 -2.03 8.38
CA GLU A 205 29.77 -1.04 9.27
C GLU A 205 28.77 -0.05 9.84
N MET A 206 29.05 0.46 11.03
CA MET A 206 28.41 1.64 11.64
C MET A 206 29.47 2.75 11.75
N PRO A 207 29.63 3.60 10.76
CA PRO A 207 30.77 4.55 10.66
C PRO A 207 30.86 5.54 11.82
N GLU A 208 29.75 5.83 12.51
CA GLU A 208 29.70 6.75 13.65
C GLU A 208 30.23 6.10 14.96
N GLU A 209 30.47 4.78 15.00
CA GLU A 209 31.00 4.05 16.16
C GLU A 209 32.52 3.84 16.13
N LYS A 210 33.20 4.31 15.11
CA LYS A 210 34.67 4.22 15.03
C LYS A 210 35.33 5.21 16.03
N SER A 211 35.26 4.87 17.31
CA SER A 211 36.18 5.42 18.33
C SER A 211 37.35 4.45 18.49
N GLU A 212 38.55 4.97 18.70
CA GLU A 212 39.82 4.22 18.76
C GLU A 212 39.85 3.06 19.81
N GLU A 213 38.83 2.92 20.62
CA GLU A 213 38.78 1.93 21.74
C GLU A 213 37.80 0.78 21.58
N SER A 214 36.98 0.69 20.53
CA SER A 214 36.02 -0.42 20.35
C SER A 214 36.04 -1.01 18.94
N GLU A 215 36.90 -2.02 18.74
CA GLU A 215 36.94 -2.88 17.53
C GLU A 215 35.76 -3.88 17.43
N VAL A 216 34.59 -3.58 17.93
CA VAL A 216 33.48 -4.55 17.81
C VAL A 216 32.76 -4.32 16.48
N SER A 217 33.34 -4.91 15.42
CA SER A 217 32.73 -4.91 14.09
C SER A 217 31.45 -5.75 14.05
N LEU A 218 30.48 -5.34 13.22
CA LEU A 218 29.36 -6.20 12.86
C LEU A 218 29.84 -7.36 11.96
N PRO A 219 29.23 -8.55 12.05
CA PRO A 219 29.60 -9.65 11.15
C PRO A 219 29.24 -9.28 9.71
N ALA A 220 30.12 -9.62 8.80
CA ALA A 220 29.86 -9.47 7.36
C ALA A 220 28.86 -10.52 6.89
N PHE A 221 28.03 -10.17 5.91
CA PHE A 221 27.26 -11.16 5.18
C PHE A 221 28.20 -12.09 4.41
N PRO A 222 27.86 -13.38 4.28
CA PRO A 222 28.77 -14.37 3.72
C PRO A 222 28.85 -14.31 2.18
N GLY A 223 28.83 -13.12 1.60
CA GLY A 223 28.96 -12.90 0.16
C GLY A 223 28.36 -11.59 -0.32
N LYS A 224 28.40 -11.37 -1.63
CA LYS A 224 27.84 -10.20 -2.30
C LYS A 224 26.31 -10.20 -2.23
N LEU A 225 25.72 -9.04 -2.00
CA LEU A 225 24.27 -8.89 -1.89
C LEU A 225 23.63 -8.47 -3.22
N LEU A 226 22.45 -9.03 -3.50
CA LEU A 226 21.53 -8.56 -4.55
C LEU A 226 20.56 -7.53 -4.02
N ALA A 227 20.01 -7.77 -2.82
CA ALA A 227 19.09 -6.85 -2.15
C ALA A 227 19.24 -6.93 -0.63
N ALA A 228 18.86 -5.86 0.04
CA ALA A 228 18.76 -5.83 1.49
C ALA A 228 17.64 -4.87 1.92
N ASN A 229 16.97 -5.23 3.02
CA ASN A 229 15.99 -4.36 3.66
C ASN A 229 16.06 -4.55 5.18
N ASN A 230 15.67 -3.52 5.93
CA ASN A 230 15.69 -3.58 7.39
C ASN A 230 14.31 -3.41 8.00
N ARG A 231 14.15 -4.02 9.18
CA ARG A 231 13.04 -3.78 10.08
C ARG A 231 13.59 -3.72 11.52
N GLY A 232 13.37 -2.59 12.16
CA GLY A 232 13.97 -2.37 13.48
C GLY A 232 15.49 -2.42 13.43
N ASN A 233 16.08 -3.27 14.26
CA ASN A 233 17.53 -3.53 14.34
C ASN A 233 17.93 -4.83 13.60
N GLU A 234 17.10 -5.32 12.70
CA GLU A 234 17.39 -6.49 11.90
C GLU A 234 17.51 -6.11 10.43
N ILE A 235 18.44 -6.72 9.72
CA ILE A 235 18.67 -6.55 8.29
C ILE A 235 18.54 -7.91 7.61
N ALA A 236 17.54 -8.02 6.73
CA ALA A 236 17.39 -9.16 5.84
C ALA A 236 18.11 -8.87 4.51
N ALA A 237 18.84 -9.84 4.01
CA ALA A 237 19.58 -9.76 2.77
C ALA A 237 19.39 -11.02 1.91
N VAL A 238 19.46 -10.84 0.58
CA VAL A 238 19.62 -11.94 -0.37
C VAL A 238 20.94 -11.79 -1.11
N LEU A 239 21.66 -12.89 -1.20
CA LEU A 239 23.01 -12.93 -1.74
C LEU A 239 23.01 -13.43 -3.20
N THR A 240 24.05 -13.08 -3.93
CA THR A 240 24.22 -13.50 -5.34
C THR A 240 24.38 -15.01 -5.52
N ASP A 241 24.71 -15.74 -4.45
CA ASP A 241 24.82 -17.20 -4.45
C ASP A 241 23.47 -17.91 -4.19
N GLY A 242 22.40 -17.15 -4.01
CA GLY A 242 21.05 -17.68 -3.81
C GLY A 242 20.68 -17.91 -2.36
N ARG A 243 21.48 -17.48 -1.41
CA ARG A 243 21.13 -17.55 0.03
C ARG A 243 20.41 -16.29 0.48
N ALA A 244 19.45 -16.46 1.37
CA ALA A 244 18.89 -15.39 2.20
C ALA A 244 19.51 -15.44 3.60
N ALA A 245 19.72 -14.29 4.21
CA ALA A 245 20.31 -14.18 5.54
C ALA A 245 19.63 -13.07 6.36
N LEU A 246 19.60 -13.23 7.67
CA LEU A 246 19.14 -12.23 8.61
C LEU A 246 20.26 -11.89 9.61
N LEU A 247 20.58 -10.62 9.71
CA LEU A 247 21.55 -10.07 10.64
C LEU A 247 20.82 -9.27 11.73
N SER A 248 21.15 -9.51 13.00
CA SER A 248 20.75 -8.69 14.13
C SER A 248 21.87 -7.72 14.49
N ILE A 249 21.58 -6.41 14.42
CA ILE A 249 22.51 -5.37 14.85
C ILE A 249 22.68 -5.38 16.37
N THR A 250 21.58 -5.63 17.10
CA THR A 250 21.60 -5.67 18.58
C THR A 250 22.43 -6.83 19.11
N GLU A 251 22.24 -8.02 18.54
CA GLU A 251 22.98 -9.22 18.95
C GLU A 251 24.35 -9.33 18.27
N ARG A 252 24.62 -8.45 17.30
CA ARG A 252 25.86 -8.40 16.49
C ARG A 252 26.22 -9.76 15.88
N LYS A 253 25.21 -10.46 15.35
CA LYS A 253 25.42 -11.77 14.72
C LYS A 253 24.44 -11.98 13.56
N ILE A 254 24.83 -12.88 12.67
CA ILE A 254 23.91 -13.43 11.67
C ILE A 254 23.04 -14.46 12.41
N LEU A 255 21.73 -14.19 12.46
CA LEU A 255 20.76 -15.07 13.14
C LEU A 255 20.58 -16.37 12.39
N TRP A 256 20.50 -16.29 11.06
CA TRP A 256 20.39 -17.46 10.21
C TRP A 256 20.80 -17.15 8.76
N THR A 257 21.07 -18.21 8.02
CA THR A 257 21.26 -18.22 6.57
C THR A 257 20.52 -19.42 5.99
N ALA A 258 19.74 -19.23 4.93
CA ALA A 258 18.92 -20.27 4.31
C ALA A 258 18.98 -20.17 2.78
N GLY A 259 18.81 -21.29 2.07
CA GLY A 259 18.68 -21.28 0.61
C GLY A 259 17.37 -20.61 0.18
N SER A 260 17.41 -19.81 -0.89
CA SER A 260 16.23 -19.20 -1.53
C SER A 260 15.95 -19.82 -2.89
N HIS A 261 14.92 -19.33 -3.59
CA HIS A 261 14.64 -19.68 -4.98
C HIS A 261 15.60 -19.02 -5.97
N VAL A 262 16.32 -17.98 -5.55
CA VAL A 262 17.26 -17.21 -6.37
C VAL A 262 18.37 -18.12 -6.90
N ARG A 263 18.56 -18.13 -8.21
CA ARG A 263 19.58 -18.97 -8.87
C ARG A 263 20.89 -18.21 -8.94
N SER A 264 21.92 -18.81 -8.34
CA SER A 264 23.28 -18.24 -8.34
C SER A 264 23.75 -17.86 -9.76
N GLY A 265 24.21 -16.60 -9.89
CA GLY A 265 24.81 -16.08 -11.13
C GLY A 265 23.84 -15.83 -12.29
N ARG A 266 22.55 -16.07 -12.13
CA ARG A 266 21.53 -15.83 -13.17
C ARG A 266 20.68 -14.59 -12.92
N GLU A 267 20.53 -14.18 -11.66
CA GLU A 267 19.71 -13.03 -11.29
C GLU A 267 20.58 -11.82 -10.97
N THR A 268 20.16 -10.68 -11.50
CA THR A 268 20.83 -9.39 -11.30
C THR A 268 20.02 -8.47 -10.38
N GLU A 269 18.76 -8.82 -10.11
CA GLU A 269 17.83 -8.03 -9.32
C GLU A 269 17.03 -8.92 -8.38
N ALA A 270 16.83 -8.44 -7.15
CA ALA A 270 15.93 -9.01 -6.18
C ALA A 270 15.31 -7.89 -5.34
N ASP A 271 14.21 -8.17 -4.67
CA ASP A 271 13.61 -7.29 -3.68
C ASP A 271 13.30 -8.07 -2.40
N ILE A 272 13.29 -7.38 -1.27
CA ILE A 272 13.00 -7.96 0.03
C ILE A 272 11.88 -7.16 0.68
N LEU A 273 10.78 -7.84 0.98
CA LEU A 273 9.78 -7.34 1.90
C LEU A 273 10.04 -7.93 3.28
N PHE A 274 10.02 -7.08 4.30
CA PHE A 274 10.31 -7.48 5.66
C PHE A 274 9.25 -6.87 6.58
N ASP A 275 8.28 -7.68 6.99
CA ASP A 275 7.16 -7.26 7.84
C ASP A 275 6.99 -8.20 9.05
N GLU A 276 5.90 -8.04 9.80
CA GLU A 276 5.59 -8.85 10.99
C GLU A 276 5.31 -10.32 10.68
N ARG A 277 4.89 -10.61 9.46
CA ARG A 277 4.50 -11.95 9.02
C ARG A 277 5.70 -12.79 8.61
N GLY A 278 6.78 -12.12 8.13
CA GLY A 278 7.98 -12.79 7.69
C GLY A 278 8.88 -11.96 6.78
N ILE A 279 9.78 -12.66 6.14
CA ILE A 279 10.75 -12.12 5.19
C ILE A 279 10.45 -12.75 3.84
N TYR A 280 10.12 -11.91 2.86
CA TYR A 280 9.80 -12.32 1.49
C TYR A 280 10.93 -11.90 0.58
N VAL A 281 11.52 -12.87 -0.10
CA VAL A 281 12.51 -12.64 -1.15
C VAL A 281 11.78 -12.76 -2.48
N LEU A 282 11.86 -11.72 -3.30
CA LEU A 282 11.23 -11.65 -4.61
C LEU A 282 12.31 -11.51 -5.69
N SER A 283 12.17 -12.24 -6.77
CA SER A 283 12.99 -12.10 -7.97
C SER A 283 12.16 -12.41 -9.22
N ARG A 284 12.71 -12.18 -10.39
CA ARG A 284 12.00 -12.53 -11.64
C ARG A 284 11.77 -14.04 -11.81
N THR A 285 12.52 -14.89 -11.13
CA THR A 285 12.40 -16.35 -11.26
C THR A 285 11.53 -16.97 -10.16
N GLY A 286 11.06 -16.19 -9.19
CA GLY A 286 10.21 -16.73 -8.13
C GLY A 286 10.06 -15.84 -6.90
N ALA A 287 9.49 -16.46 -5.87
CA ALA A 287 9.34 -15.88 -4.55
C ALA A 287 9.57 -16.91 -3.44
N SER A 288 10.11 -16.50 -2.32
CA SER A 288 10.29 -17.33 -1.12
C SER A 288 9.89 -16.56 0.13
N CYS A 289 9.25 -17.24 1.07
CA CYS A 289 8.88 -16.68 2.36
C CYS A 289 9.56 -17.42 3.51
N TYR A 290 10.05 -16.66 4.49
CA TYR A 290 10.70 -17.18 5.68
C TYR A 290 10.04 -16.62 6.94
N THR A 291 10.02 -17.41 8.01
CA THR A 291 9.76 -16.91 9.36
C THR A 291 10.94 -16.06 9.83
N HIS A 292 10.75 -15.23 10.87
CA HIS A 292 11.86 -14.50 11.52
C HIS A 292 12.95 -15.43 12.07
N ALA A 293 12.59 -16.69 12.38
CA ALA A 293 13.55 -17.72 12.82
C ALA A 293 14.29 -18.44 11.67
N GLY A 294 14.12 -17.97 10.41
CA GLY A 294 14.82 -18.53 9.24
C GLY A 294 14.22 -19.81 8.65
N ARG A 295 13.07 -20.27 9.18
CA ARG A 295 12.37 -21.42 8.59
C ARG A 295 11.62 -20.97 7.34
N ARG A 296 11.92 -21.58 6.19
CA ARG A 296 11.17 -21.33 4.97
C ARG A 296 9.74 -21.84 5.11
N LYS A 297 8.76 -20.93 4.94
CA LYS A 297 7.33 -21.25 4.93
C LYS A 297 6.93 -21.88 3.61
N TRP A 298 7.28 -21.19 2.51
CA TRP A 298 6.99 -21.63 1.15
C TRP A 298 7.99 -21.01 0.16
N TYR A 299 8.04 -21.54 -1.04
CA TYR A 299 8.64 -20.92 -2.20
C TYR A 299 7.87 -21.31 -3.47
N THR A 300 7.92 -20.48 -4.46
CA THR A 300 7.36 -20.73 -5.79
C THR A 300 8.33 -20.27 -6.86
N LEU A 301 8.33 -20.96 -7.97
CA LEU A 301 9.07 -20.56 -9.17
C LEU A 301 8.09 -19.86 -10.11
N LEU A 302 8.55 -18.79 -10.75
CA LEU A 302 7.83 -18.05 -11.77
C LEU A 302 8.59 -18.19 -13.08
N GLU A 303 7.85 -18.40 -14.15
CA GLU A 303 8.40 -18.51 -15.49
C GLU A 303 7.98 -17.30 -16.33
N ASN A 304 8.86 -16.88 -17.25
CA ASN A 304 8.57 -15.84 -18.25
C ASN A 304 8.07 -14.51 -17.65
N THR A 305 8.63 -14.07 -16.53
CA THR A 305 8.25 -12.80 -15.93
C THR A 305 8.88 -11.62 -16.66
N ALA A 306 8.07 -10.60 -16.96
CA ALA A 306 8.50 -9.35 -17.60
C ALA A 306 9.07 -8.34 -16.59
N ALA A 307 8.50 -8.29 -15.39
CA ALA A 307 8.87 -7.36 -14.32
C ALA A 307 9.02 -8.06 -12.98
N MET A 308 9.64 -7.40 -12.00
CA MET A 308 9.71 -7.90 -10.63
C MET A 308 8.30 -8.20 -10.10
N PRO A 309 8.05 -9.38 -9.51
CA PRO A 309 6.76 -9.70 -8.93
C PRO A 309 6.49 -8.80 -7.72
N ALA A 310 5.22 -8.61 -7.40
CA ALA A 310 4.78 -7.87 -6.23
C ALA A 310 4.00 -8.79 -5.30
N PHE A 311 4.21 -8.64 -3.99
CA PHE A 311 3.46 -9.35 -2.99
C PHE A 311 2.49 -8.39 -2.29
N GLY A 312 1.23 -8.80 -2.16
CA GLY A 312 0.17 -8.00 -1.57
C GLY A 312 -0.03 -8.28 -0.08
N ASP A 313 -0.58 -7.30 0.63
CA ASP A 313 -1.03 -7.46 2.01
C ASP A 313 -2.17 -8.49 2.14
N ASP A 314 -2.82 -8.83 1.03
CA ASP A 314 -3.84 -9.85 0.89
C ASP A 314 -3.28 -11.29 0.75
N GLY A 315 -1.96 -11.48 0.83
CA GLY A 315 -1.30 -12.78 0.67
C GLY A 315 -1.21 -13.27 -0.77
N VAL A 316 -1.49 -12.40 -1.73
CA VAL A 316 -1.43 -12.71 -3.17
C VAL A 316 -0.10 -12.26 -3.75
N LEU A 317 0.54 -13.15 -4.50
CA LEU A 317 1.72 -12.85 -5.32
C LEU A 317 1.26 -12.50 -6.73
N TYR A 318 1.62 -11.31 -7.19
CA TYR A 318 1.31 -10.82 -8.53
C TYR A 318 2.55 -10.92 -9.41
N SER A 319 2.41 -11.53 -10.57
CA SER A 319 3.50 -11.67 -11.55
C SER A 319 3.03 -11.24 -12.93
N GLY A 320 3.81 -10.43 -13.59
CA GLY A 320 3.58 -10.02 -14.96
C GLY A 320 4.34 -10.89 -15.94
N GLY A 321 3.62 -11.57 -16.83
CA GLY A 321 4.21 -12.41 -17.86
C GLY A 321 4.72 -11.62 -19.08
N THR A 322 5.71 -12.18 -19.80
CA THR A 322 6.16 -11.68 -21.11
C THR A 322 5.10 -11.88 -22.20
N ASP A 323 4.07 -12.64 -21.91
CA ASP A 323 2.86 -12.85 -22.72
C ASP A 323 1.80 -11.75 -22.52
N TRP A 324 2.14 -10.68 -21.77
CA TRP A 324 1.27 -9.56 -21.42
C TRP A 324 0.08 -9.95 -20.54
N ILE A 325 0.22 -11.03 -19.80
CA ILE A 325 -0.79 -11.48 -18.84
C ILE A 325 -0.31 -11.19 -17.42
N LEU A 326 -1.20 -10.62 -16.61
CA LEU A 326 -1.02 -10.53 -15.17
C LEU A 326 -1.55 -11.80 -14.54
N TYR A 327 -0.71 -12.43 -13.74
CA TYR A 327 -1.03 -13.61 -12.95
C TYR A 327 -1.09 -13.26 -11.47
N ALA A 328 -2.05 -13.81 -10.77
CA ALA A 328 -2.17 -13.70 -9.32
C ALA A 328 -2.21 -15.09 -8.68
N TYR A 329 -1.33 -15.31 -7.71
CA TYR A 329 -1.17 -16.59 -7.02
C TYR A 329 -1.48 -16.42 -5.55
N LYS A 330 -2.44 -17.19 -5.02
CA LYS A 330 -2.76 -17.16 -3.60
C LYS A 330 -1.72 -17.97 -2.82
N MET A 331 -0.81 -17.27 -2.15
CA MET A 331 0.32 -17.89 -1.44
C MET A 331 0.04 -18.10 0.04
N GLU A 332 -0.77 -17.22 0.64
CA GLU A 332 -1.10 -17.24 2.06
C GLU A 332 -2.58 -16.92 2.26
N GLU A 333 -3.20 -17.56 3.23
CA GLU A 333 -4.51 -17.13 3.71
C GLU A 333 -4.31 -16.03 4.74
N HIS A 334 -4.68 -14.81 4.38
CA HIS A 334 -4.64 -13.68 5.29
C HIS A 334 -6.04 -13.32 5.75
N VAL A 335 -6.21 -13.34 7.06
CA VAL A 335 -7.23 -12.53 7.71
C VAL A 335 -6.66 -11.11 7.71
N LEU A 336 -7.21 -10.25 6.86
CA LEU A 336 -6.85 -8.82 6.84
C LEU A 336 -7.30 -8.21 8.17
N GLU A 337 -6.40 -8.14 9.13
CA GLU A 337 -6.55 -7.20 10.24
C GLU A 337 -6.35 -5.80 9.65
N GLN A 338 -7.46 -5.13 9.37
CA GLN A 338 -7.43 -3.70 9.04
C GLN A 338 -7.06 -2.95 10.32
N THR A 339 -5.79 -2.71 10.52
CA THR A 339 -5.36 -1.67 11.44
C THR A 339 -5.67 -0.34 10.77
N ILE A 340 -6.83 0.23 11.07
CA ILE A 340 -7.13 1.61 10.72
C ILE A 340 -6.25 2.47 11.62
N THR A 341 -5.10 2.86 11.12
CA THR A 341 -4.30 3.88 11.77
C THR A 341 -4.95 5.21 11.43
N ILE A 342 -5.74 5.73 12.37
CA ILE A 342 -6.28 7.09 12.28
C ILE A 342 -5.09 8.03 12.56
N TYR A 343 -4.57 8.65 11.51
CA TYR A 343 -3.63 9.75 11.66
C TYR A 343 -4.42 11.01 11.97
N GLY A 344 -4.57 11.32 13.26
CA GLY A 344 -4.85 12.67 13.69
C GLY A 344 -3.58 13.52 13.56
N PRO A 345 -3.67 14.85 13.40
CA PRO A 345 -2.49 15.71 13.48
C PRO A 345 -1.81 15.45 14.82
N ALA A 346 -0.49 15.21 14.79
CA ALA A 346 0.28 15.05 16.01
C ALA A 346 0.09 16.31 16.87
N PRO A 347 -0.28 16.20 18.14
CA PRO A 347 -0.37 17.36 19.00
C PRO A 347 0.99 18.06 19.05
N GLU A 348 1.00 19.36 18.76
CA GLU A 348 2.19 20.18 18.88
C GLU A 348 2.74 20.04 20.30
N GLY A 349 3.95 19.55 20.44
CA GLY A 349 4.71 19.52 21.70
C GLY A 349 5.12 18.17 22.27
N SER A 350 4.79 17.03 21.66
CA SER A 350 5.22 15.72 22.19
C SER A 350 6.52 15.21 21.55
N TYR A 351 7.61 15.93 21.70
CA TYR A 351 8.95 15.38 21.56
C TYR A 351 9.33 14.61 22.84
N GLY A 352 8.77 13.42 22.99
CA GLY A 352 9.01 12.61 24.16
C GLY A 352 8.09 11.40 24.18
N LEU A 353 7.92 10.72 23.04
CA LEU A 353 7.26 9.42 23.03
C LEU A 353 8.19 8.41 23.69
N THR A 354 8.06 8.25 25.00
CA THR A 354 8.23 6.95 25.61
C THR A 354 7.39 5.99 24.78
N GLN A 355 8.04 4.97 24.20
CA GLN A 355 7.34 3.87 23.55
C GLN A 355 6.19 3.44 24.48
N PRO A 356 4.95 3.25 23.96
CA PRO A 356 3.98 2.55 24.73
C PRO A 356 4.65 1.22 25.08
N LYS A 357 4.87 0.98 26.39
CA LYS A 357 5.22 -0.35 26.87
C LYS A 357 4.25 -1.28 26.18
N ALA A 358 4.78 -2.26 25.44
CA ALA A 358 3.95 -3.34 24.94
C ALA A 358 3.16 -3.82 26.15
N ILE A 359 1.89 -3.46 26.20
CA ILE A 359 0.97 -4.01 27.17
C ILE A 359 0.92 -5.46 26.75
N HIS A 360 1.64 -6.28 27.49
CA HIS A 360 1.50 -7.72 27.42
C HIS A 360 0.09 -7.99 27.94
N ASN A 361 -0.88 -7.86 27.04
CA ASN A 361 -2.26 -8.14 27.33
C ASN A 361 -2.33 -9.66 27.53
N PRO A 362 -2.60 -10.13 28.74
CA PRO A 362 -2.86 -11.55 28.94
C PRO A 362 -4.07 -11.87 28.07
N ARG A 363 -3.85 -12.65 26.99
CA ARG A 363 -4.85 -13.26 26.12
C ARG A 363 -6.28 -12.76 26.38
N ILE A 364 -6.59 -11.55 25.93
CA ILE A 364 -7.98 -11.14 25.76
C ILE A 364 -8.50 -12.09 24.70
N PRO A 365 -9.57 -12.84 24.95
CA PRO A 365 -10.17 -13.67 23.92
C PRO A 365 -10.42 -12.76 22.70
N LEU A 366 -10.02 -13.21 21.53
CA LEU A 366 -10.08 -12.48 20.22
C LEU A 366 -11.48 -11.90 19.92
N PHE A 367 -12.49 -12.31 20.68
CA PHE A 367 -13.86 -11.84 20.60
C PHE A 367 -14.35 -11.54 22.02
N GLN A 368 -14.71 -10.28 22.28
CA GLN A 368 -15.26 -9.88 23.58
C GLN A 368 -16.68 -10.44 23.80
N ASN A 369 -17.38 -10.81 22.70
CA ASN A 369 -18.71 -11.40 22.76
C ASN A 369 -19.02 -12.20 21.47
N GLU A 370 -20.11 -12.93 21.48
CA GLU A 370 -20.58 -13.74 20.37
C GLU A 370 -20.93 -12.91 19.11
N ARG A 371 -21.29 -11.64 19.30
CA ARG A 371 -21.61 -10.70 18.20
C ARG A 371 -20.36 -10.33 17.40
N ASP A 372 -19.23 -10.05 18.07
CA ASP A 372 -17.96 -9.71 17.41
C ASP A 372 -17.44 -10.92 16.61
N ARG A 373 -17.61 -12.14 17.16
CA ARG A 373 -17.29 -13.37 16.44
C ARG A 373 -18.12 -13.51 15.17
N LYS A 374 -19.44 -13.36 15.28
CA LYS A 374 -20.35 -13.46 14.15
C LYS A 374 -20.07 -12.38 13.09
N LEU A 375 -19.76 -11.14 13.52
CA LEU A 375 -19.36 -10.07 12.61
C LEU A 375 -18.08 -10.42 11.84
N THR A 376 -17.11 -11.01 12.51
CA THR A 376 -15.87 -11.46 11.89
C THR A 376 -16.10 -12.59 10.90
N ASP A 377 -16.95 -13.58 11.24
CA ASP A 377 -17.29 -14.69 10.36
C ASP A 377 -18.01 -14.18 9.09
N ILE A 378 -18.95 -13.24 9.24
CA ILE A 378 -19.62 -12.59 8.11
C ILE A 378 -18.63 -11.83 7.23
N LYS A 379 -17.74 -11.04 7.84
CA LYS A 379 -16.69 -10.30 7.13
C LYS A 379 -15.81 -11.23 6.30
N ASN A 380 -15.40 -12.36 6.86
CA ASN A 380 -14.61 -13.36 6.17
C ASN A 380 -15.38 -14.02 5.03
N GLY A 381 -16.65 -14.37 5.25
CA GLY A 381 -17.52 -14.95 4.24
C GLY A 381 -17.76 -14.01 3.06
N VAL A 382 -18.10 -12.75 3.33
CA VAL A 382 -18.29 -11.71 2.29
C VAL A 382 -17.02 -11.45 1.49
N ASN A 383 -15.87 -11.37 2.16
CA ASN A 383 -14.59 -11.15 1.48
C ASN A 383 -14.13 -12.36 0.66
N ALA A 384 -14.51 -13.57 1.05
CA ALA A 384 -14.26 -14.81 0.31
C ALA A 384 -15.28 -15.07 -0.83
N GLY A 385 -16.31 -14.25 -0.96
CA GLY A 385 -17.41 -14.47 -1.91
C GLY A 385 -18.35 -15.63 -1.54
N ASN A 386 -18.25 -16.17 -0.33
CA ASN A 386 -19.04 -17.30 0.17
C ASN A 386 -20.32 -16.81 0.88
N VAL A 387 -21.19 -16.12 0.15
CA VAL A 387 -22.42 -15.54 0.72
C VAL A 387 -23.57 -16.54 0.67
N GLY A 388 -23.89 -17.07 -0.48
CA GLY A 388 -24.87 -18.15 -0.69
C GLY A 388 -26.18 -17.99 0.07
N SER A 389 -26.65 -19.10 0.65
CA SER A 389 -27.91 -19.17 1.42
C SER A 389 -27.90 -18.41 2.76
N ASN A 390 -26.74 -17.93 3.20
CA ASN A 390 -26.59 -17.21 4.47
C ASN A 390 -26.87 -15.70 4.34
N GLU A 391 -27.04 -15.18 3.12
CA GLU A 391 -27.20 -13.76 2.87
C GLU A 391 -28.32 -13.10 3.68
N PRO A 392 -29.55 -13.64 3.75
CA PRO A 392 -30.65 -13.01 4.49
C PRO A 392 -30.35 -12.87 6.00
N ASP A 393 -29.75 -13.89 6.60
CA ASP A 393 -29.38 -13.89 8.02
C ASP A 393 -28.26 -12.89 8.31
N TRP A 394 -27.30 -12.78 7.40
CA TRP A 394 -26.22 -11.83 7.51
C TRP A 394 -26.69 -10.39 7.35
N VAL A 395 -27.54 -10.13 6.36
CA VAL A 395 -28.15 -8.81 6.16
C VAL A 395 -28.92 -8.37 7.41
N SER A 396 -29.79 -9.24 7.95
CA SER A 396 -30.57 -8.94 9.16
C SER A 396 -29.68 -8.64 10.36
N PHE A 397 -28.63 -9.42 10.56
CA PHE A 397 -27.67 -9.22 11.63
C PHE A 397 -26.89 -7.90 11.48
N LEU A 398 -26.39 -7.59 10.27
CA LEU A 398 -25.66 -6.36 9.97
C LEU A 398 -26.55 -5.12 10.11
N MET A 399 -27.82 -5.18 9.71
CA MET A 399 -28.79 -4.11 9.93
C MET A 399 -28.95 -3.82 11.43
N THR A 400 -29.03 -4.84 12.27
CA THR A 400 -29.11 -4.70 13.73
C THR A 400 -27.85 -4.04 14.29
N LEU A 401 -26.66 -4.48 13.86
CA LEU A 401 -25.39 -3.92 14.31
C LEU A 401 -25.17 -2.47 13.86
N SER A 402 -25.75 -2.06 12.73
CA SER A 402 -25.63 -0.67 12.26
C SER A 402 -26.40 0.35 13.13
N SER A 403 -27.18 -0.11 14.09
CA SER A 403 -27.96 0.74 15.02
C SER A 403 -27.09 1.42 16.09
N ASN A 404 -27.67 2.43 16.81
CA ASN A 404 -26.95 3.28 17.77
C ASN A 404 -26.48 2.58 19.06
N GLN A 405 -26.75 1.30 19.25
CA GLN A 405 -26.40 0.58 20.49
C GLN A 405 -25.01 -0.09 20.43
N GLU A 406 -24.33 -0.03 19.29
CA GLU A 406 -23.05 -0.69 19.04
C GLU A 406 -21.89 0.30 19.02
N SER A 407 -20.67 -0.21 19.13
CA SER A 407 -19.47 0.61 18.98
C SER A 407 -19.40 1.22 17.56
N THR A 408 -18.87 2.42 17.43
CA THR A 408 -18.71 3.10 16.13
C THR A 408 -17.98 2.23 15.10
N ILE A 409 -16.98 1.46 15.53
CA ILE A 409 -16.22 0.56 14.65
C ILE A 409 -17.09 -0.57 14.13
N ASN A 410 -17.87 -1.23 14.99
CA ASN A 410 -18.77 -2.31 14.58
C ASN A 410 -19.87 -1.78 13.65
N ARG A 411 -20.38 -0.60 13.93
CA ARG A 411 -21.39 0.07 13.07
C ARG A 411 -20.84 0.37 11.69
N ILE A 412 -19.64 0.98 11.59
CA ILE A 412 -18.98 1.24 10.30
C ILE A 412 -18.74 -0.07 9.55
N THR A 413 -18.23 -1.10 10.23
CA THR A 413 -17.98 -2.41 9.61
C THR A 413 -19.26 -3.04 9.08
N ALA A 414 -20.34 -3.01 9.86
CA ALA A 414 -21.64 -3.53 9.45
C ALA A 414 -22.20 -2.79 8.21
N ILE A 415 -22.13 -1.46 8.21
CA ILE A 415 -22.55 -0.62 7.09
C ILE A 415 -21.75 -0.93 5.82
N GLN A 416 -20.44 -1.05 5.93
CA GLN A 416 -19.57 -1.40 4.80
C GLN A 416 -19.88 -2.79 4.23
N LEU A 417 -20.15 -3.77 5.09
CA LEU A 417 -20.53 -5.11 4.67
C LEU A 417 -21.89 -5.15 3.99
N LEU A 418 -22.88 -4.37 4.47
CA LEU A 418 -24.17 -4.19 3.77
C LEU A 418 -23.97 -3.63 2.37
N GLY A 419 -23.08 -2.63 2.21
CA GLY A 419 -22.72 -2.10 0.90
C GLY A 419 -22.08 -3.13 -0.03
N LYS A 420 -21.23 -4.02 0.51
CA LYS A 420 -20.57 -5.09 -0.25
C LYS A 420 -21.52 -6.22 -0.65
N LEU A 421 -22.47 -6.57 0.21
CA LEU A 421 -23.51 -7.56 -0.11
C LEU A 421 -24.40 -7.10 -1.26
N GLY A 422 -24.55 -5.79 -1.45
CA GLY A 422 -25.27 -5.24 -2.60
C GLY A 422 -26.79 -5.45 -2.57
N SER A 423 -27.36 -5.84 -1.44
CA SER A 423 -28.80 -6.08 -1.31
C SER A 423 -29.58 -4.77 -1.40
N ARG A 424 -30.45 -4.65 -2.42
CA ARG A 424 -31.30 -3.46 -2.66
C ARG A 424 -32.22 -3.16 -1.48
N GLU A 425 -32.67 -4.18 -0.80
CA GLU A 425 -33.63 -4.09 0.31
C GLU A 425 -33.02 -3.39 1.53
N THR A 426 -31.69 -3.27 1.58
CA THR A 426 -31.00 -2.58 2.67
C THR A 426 -30.96 -1.06 2.49
N VAL A 427 -31.20 -0.53 1.29
CA VAL A 427 -31.13 0.91 1.01
C VAL A 427 -32.06 1.74 1.87
N PRO A 428 -33.36 1.43 2.05
CA PRO A 428 -34.25 2.18 2.94
C PRO A 428 -33.75 2.20 4.40
N TRP A 429 -33.18 1.09 4.85
CA TRP A 429 -32.58 1.02 6.19
C TRP A 429 -31.35 1.93 6.31
N LEU A 430 -30.45 1.86 5.36
CA LEU A 430 -29.26 2.74 5.34
C LEU A 430 -29.66 4.22 5.29
N VAL A 431 -30.67 4.59 4.55
CA VAL A 431 -31.23 5.95 4.53
C VAL A 431 -31.77 6.36 5.91
N ASN A 432 -32.43 5.45 6.61
CA ASN A 432 -32.92 5.73 7.97
C ASN A 432 -31.75 5.91 8.96
N VAL A 433 -30.69 5.09 8.85
CA VAL A 433 -29.45 5.26 9.64
C VAL A 433 -28.83 6.63 9.34
N TYR A 434 -28.69 7.01 8.06
CA TYR A 434 -28.17 8.31 7.64
C TYR A 434 -28.93 9.50 8.25
N ARG A 435 -30.25 9.45 8.24
CA ARG A 435 -31.09 10.52 8.77
C ARG A 435 -30.99 10.69 10.28
N LYS A 436 -30.80 9.61 11.02
CA LYS A 436 -30.68 9.61 12.49
C LYS A 436 -29.27 9.89 12.99
N GLU A 437 -28.29 9.74 12.12
CA GLU A 437 -26.89 9.86 12.51
C GLU A 437 -26.45 11.32 12.58
N SER A 438 -25.59 11.63 13.54
CA SER A 438 -24.95 12.94 13.69
C SER A 438 -23.45 12.90 13.35
N ASP A 439 -22.80 11.71 13.48
CA ASP A 439 -21.39 11.52 13.23
C ASP A 439 -21.09 11.56 11.71
N PRO A 440 -20.26 12.51 11.23
CA PRO A 440 -19.91 12.62 9.82
C PRO A 440 -19.23 11.37 9.26
N VAL A 441 -18.46 10.65 10.07
CA VAL A 441 -17.75 9.43 9.65
C VAL A 441 -18.74 8.32 9.34
N LEU A 442 -19.74 8.13 10.20
CA LEU A 442 -20.82 7.18 9.98
C LEU A 442 -21.69 7.57 8.79
N LYS A 443 -22.03 8.85 8.65
CA LYS A 443 -22.74 9.36 7.46
C LYS A 443 -21.98 9.05 6.18
N THR A 444 -20.67 9.28 6.18
CA THR A 444 -19.81 8.97 5.03
C THR A 444 -19.80 7.47 4.71
N ALA A 445 -19.72 6.62 5.74
CA ALA A 445 -19.79 5.17 5.55
C ALA A 445 -21.13 4.72 4.93
N VAL A 446 -22.26 5.29 5.38
CA VAL A 446 -23.59 5.00 4.83
C VAL A 446 -23.71 5.44 3.37
N ILE A 447 -23.28 6.66 3.04
CA ILE A 447 -23.31 7.16 1.66
C ILE A 447 -22.47 6.27 0.75
N ASN A 448 -21.27 5.88 1.17
CA ASN A 448 -20.43 4.98 0.41
C ASN A 448 -21.04 3.58 0.24
N ALA A 449 -21.73 3.06 1.25
CA ALA A 449 -22.43 1.78 1.17
C ALA A 449 -23.56 1.83 0.14
N ILE A 450 -24.38 2.89 0.13
CA ILE A 450 -25.43 3.10 -0.88
C ILE A 450 -24.82 3.21 -2.28
N GLY A 451 -23.72 3.94 -2.44
CA GLY A 451 -22.99 4.01 -3.71
C GLY A 451 -22.45 2.66 -4.18
N SER A 452 -22.01 1.81 -3.25
CA SER A 452 -21.55 0.44 -3.55
C SER A 452 -22.67 -0.48 -3.98
N ILE A 453 -23.87 -0.35 -3.39
CA ILE A 453 -25.08 -1.06 -3.81
C ILE A 453 -25.48 -0.64 -5.23
N GLY A 454 -25.28 0.64 -5.59
CA GLY A 454 -25.45 1.17 -6.93
C GLY A 454 -26.90 1.40 -7.35
N VAL A 455 -27.89 1.18 -6.47
CA VAL A 455 -29.31 1.39 -6.74
C VAL A 455 -30.01 2.11 -5.60
N ASP A 456 -31.00 2.94 -5.94
CA ASP A 456 -31.87 3.64 -4.99
C ASP A 456 -33.32 3.46 -5.48
N PRO A 457 -33.97 2.31 -5.18
CA PRO A 457 -35.21 1.91 -5.83
C PRO A 457 -36.34 2.93 -5.73
N GLU A 458 -36.39 3.67 -4.65
CA GLU A 458 -37.43 4.67 -4.34
C GLU A 458 -36.96 6.12 -4.46
N GLY A 459 -35.67 6.34 -4.77
CA GLY A 459 -35.06 7.68 -4.79
C GLY A 459 -34.89 8.30 -3.40
N THR A 460 -35.09 7.53 -2.34
CA THR A 460 -35.09 8.04 -0.97
C THR A 460 -33.70 8.43 -0.50
N ALA A 461 -32.65 7.79 -0.99
CA ALA A 461 -31.27 8.11 -0.70
C ALA A 461 -30.88 9.46 -1.33
N LEU A 462 -31.13 9.63 -2.63
CA LEU A 462 -30.87 10.88 -3.35
C LEU A 462 -31.67 12.06 -2.79
N GLN A 463 -32.93 11.86 -2.43
CA GLN A 463 -33.74 12.88 -1.79
C GLN A 463 -33.21 13.27 -0.41
N SER A 464 -32.73 12.29 0.39
CA SER A 464 -32.17 12.55 1.71
C SER A 464 -30.83 13.30 1.62
N ILE A 465 -29.99 12.96 0.64
CA ILE A 465 -28.78 13.69 0.32
C ILE A 465 -29.13 15.12 -0.08
N LEU A 466 -30.05 15.32 -0.99
CA LEU A 466 -30.45 16.64 -1.46
C LEU A 466 -30.99 17.52 -0.33
N SER A 467 -31.83 16.98 0.56
CA SER A 467 -32.39 17.70 1.71
C SER A 467 -31.36 18.08 2.77
N SER A 468 -30.27 17.34 2.88
CA SER A 468 -29.19 17.59 3.85
C SER A 468 -27.98 18.32 3.26
N MET A 469 -28.10 18.87 2.04
CA MET A 469 -26.99 19.45 1.29
C MET A 469 -26.27 20.59 2.04
N THR A 470 -27.00 21.42 2.79
CA THR A 470 -26.42 22.50 3.60
C THR A 470 -25.50 22.01 4.74
N GLN A 471 -25.69 20.78 5.20
CA GLN A 471 -24.82 20.13 6.19
C GLN A 471 -23.66 19.42 5.48
N ILE A 472 -23.94 18.72 4.37
CA ILE A 472 -22.96 17.97 3.58
C ILE A 472 -21.82 18.88 3.12
N VAL A 473 -22.12 20.06 2.62
CA VAL A 473 -21.11 21.00 2.10
C VAL A 473 -20.10 21.51 3.15
N ARG A 474 -20.36 21.27 4.44
CA ARG A 474 -19.46 21.64 5.54
C ARG A 474 -18.42 20.56 5.85
N ASP A 475 -18.59 19.37 5.32
CA ASP A 475 -17.71 18.23 5.57
C ASP A 475 -17.15 17.70 4.23
N GLU A 476 -15.86 17.90 4.03
CA GLU A 476 -15.18 17.55 2.79
C GLU A 476 -15.26 16.06 2.47
N MET A 477 -15.10 15.19 3.47
CA MET A 477 -15.18 13.74 3.31
C MET A 477 -16.57 13.30 2.83
N LEU A 478 -17.59 13.88 3.43
CA LEU A 478 -18.98 13.60 3.09
C LEU A 478 -19.31 14.10 1.68
N VAL A 479 -18.80 15.27 1.28
CA VAL A 479 -18.97 15.79 -0.08
C VAL A 479 -18.38 14.83 -1.13
N TYR A 480 -17.18 14.31 -0.93
CA TYR A 480 -16.58 13.35 -1.86
C TYR A 480 -17.37 12.05 -1.96
N ALA A 481 -17.85 11.53 -0.82
CA ALA A 481 -18.72 10.37 -0.79
C ALA A 481 -20.01 10.61 -1.59
N VAL A 482 -20.62 11.78 -1.45
CA VAL A 482 -21.84 12.16 -2.18
C VAL A 482 -21.57 12.28 -3.68
N ILE A 483 -20.47 12.88 -4.11
CA ILE A 483 -20.12 12.98 -5.54
C ILE A 483 -19.98 11.57 -6.15
N SER A 484 -19.23 10.69 -5.49
CA SER A 484 -19.03 9.32 -5.96
C SER A 484 -20.34 8.51 -6.00
N THR A 485 -21.16 8.63 -4.97
CA THR A 485 -22.43 7.91 -4.86
C THR A 485 -23.46 8.42 -5.86
N ALA A 486 -23.59 9.74 -6.04
CA ALA A 486 -24.48 10.32 -7.03
C ALA A 486 -24.10 9.87 -8.45
N GLY A 487 -22.81 9.83 -8.76
CA GLY A 487 -22.32 9.29 -10.04
C GLY A 487 -22.63 7.81 -10.22
N ALA A 488 -22.47 6.98 -9.20
CA ALA A 488 -22.81 5.56 -9.25
C ALA A 488 -24.32 5.35 -9.45
N LEU A 489 -25.14 6.01 -8.66
CA LEU A 489 -26.59 5.89 -8.76
C LEU A 489 -27.14 6.38 -10.12
N CYS A 490 -26.54 7.44 -10.70
CA CYS A 490 -26.93 7.93 -12.01
C CYS A 490 -26.72 6.88 -13.13
N ARG A 491 -25.62 6.12 -13.05
CA ARG A 491 -25.27 5.11 -14.08
C ARG A 491 -26.20 3.89 -14.08
N PHE A 492 -26.76 3.57 -12.92
CA PHE A 492 -27.55 2.35 -12.73
C PHE A 492 -29.04 2.59 -12.53
N SER A 493 -29.49 3.86 -12.57
CA SER A 493 -30.88 4.23 -12.33
C SER A 493 -31.55 4.80 -13.58
N GLY A 494 -32.86 4.60 -13.69
CA GLY A 494 -33.66 5.17 -14.76
C GLY A 494 -33.83 6.69 -14.68
N PRO A 495 -34.45 7.34 -15.69
CA PRO A 495 -34.47 8.79 -15.89
C PRO A 495 -34.78 9.65 -14.67
N PRO A 496 -35.82 9.40 -13.85
CA PRO A 496 -36.16 10.31 -12.73
C PRO A 496 -35.09 10.35 -11.65
N LEU A 497 -34.38 9.24 -11.41
CA LEU A 497 -33.31 9.16 -10.40
C LEU A 497 -31.99 9.69 -10.94
N ALA A 498 -31.73 9.54 -12.23
CA ALA A 498 -30.61 10.15 -12.92
C ALA A 498 -30.69 11.69 -12.84
N GLU A 499 -31.88 12.28 -12.98
CA GLU A 499 -32.08 13.72 -12.84
C GLU A 499 -31.74 14.23 -11.43
N LEU A 500 -32.14 13.50 -10.38
CA LEU A 500 -31.78 13.85 -9.00
C LEU A 500 -30.27 13.79 -8.78
N SER A 501 -29.60 12.76 -9.28
CA SER A 501 -28.16 12.63 -9.23
C SER A 501 -27.43 13.77 -9.93
N ILE A 502 -27.87 14.12 -11.15
CA ILE A 502 -27.33 15.24 -11.92
C ILE A 502 -27.55 16.55 -11.17
N ARG A 503 -28.72 16.76 -10.56
CA ARG A 503 -29.02 17.95 -9.76
C ARG A 503 -28.06 18.10 -8.58
N ILE A 504 -27.81 17.02 -7.84
CA ILE A 504 -26.85 17.00 -6.72
C ILE A 504 -25.46 17.39 -7.20
N LEU A 505 -24.96 16.76 -8.27
CA LEU A 505 -23.67 17.06 -8.85
C LEU A 505 -23.58 18.49 -9.38
N THR A 506 -24.66 19.02 -9.96
CA THR A 506 -24.73 20.41 -10.44
C THR A 506 -24.62 21.40 -9.28
N ILE A 507 -25.31 21.16 -8.15
CA ILE A 507 -25.19 22.00 -6.95
C ILE A 507 -23.74 22.00 -6.44
N LEU A 508 -23.07 20.83 -6.41
CA LEU A 508 -21.70 20.72 -5.94
C LEU A 508 -20.67 21.31 -6.92
N SER A 509 -20.99 21.38 -8.22
CA SER A 509 -20.12 21.99 -9.23
C SER A 509 -20.24 23.50 -9.32
N SER A 510 -21.36 24.10 -8.92
CA SER A 510 -21.70 25.52 -9.13
C SER A 510 -21.68 26.39 -7.89
N GLY A 511 -21.41 25.87 -6.71
CA GLY A 511 -21.56 26.60 -5.45
C GLY A 511 -20.29 27.33 -4.95
N THR A 512 -20.31 27.73 -3.68
CA THR A 512 -19.19 28.32 -2.93
C THR A 512 -18.16 27.28 -2.50
N GLN A 513 -18.25 26.07 -3.02
CA GLN A 513 -17.35 24.95 -2.71
C GLN A 513 -15.89 25.24 -3.12
N PRO A 514 -14.91 24.67 -2.42
CA PRO A 514 -13.52 24.71 -2.86
C PRO A 514 -13.36 24.29 -4.32
N ALA A 515 -12.45 24.92 -5.04
CA ALA A 515 -12.25 24.68 -6.47
C ALA A 515 -11.99 23.20 -6.82
N VAL A 516 -11.36 22.47 -5.90
CA VAL A 516 -11.08 21.02 -6.07
C VAL A 516 -12.38 20.21 -6.08
N ILE A 517 -13.30 20.49 -5.16
CA ILE A 517 -14.61 19.84 -5.06
C ILE A 517 -15.45 20.15 -6.30
N ARG A 518 -15.52 21.43 -6.70
CA ARG A 518 -16.25 21.83 -7.91
C ARG A 518 -15.76 21.09 -9.15
N LYS A 519 -14.44 21.08 -9.35
CA LYS A 519 -13.81 20.38 -10.49
C LYS A 519 -14.07 18.86 -10.46
N GLN A 520 -14.13 18.25 -9.28
CA GLN A 520 -14.46 16.84 -9.15
C GLN A 520 -15.93 16.56 -9.53
N ALA A 521 -16.87 17.41 -9.08
CA ALA A 521 -18.27 17.30 -9.45
C ALA A 521 -18.50 17.55 -10.94
N GLU A 522 -17.83 18.54 -11.55
CA GLU A 522 -17.84 18.80 -13.00
C GLU A 522 -17.34 17.58 -13.79
N LYS A 523 -16.24 16.96 -13.32
CA LYS A 523 -15.68 15.78 -13.96
C LYS A 523 -16.63 14.58 -13.89
N GLU A 524 -17.30 14.38 -12.77
CA GLU A 524 -18.31 13.34 -12.64
C GLU A 524 -19.50 13.60 -13.54
N LEU A 525 -20.01 14.84 -13.60
CA LEU A 525 -21.07 15.26 -14.54
C LEU A 525 -20.67 15.01 -16.01
N ALA A 526 -19.45 15.36 -16.38
CA ALA A 526 -18.94 15.13 -17.74
C ALA A 526 -18.86 13.64 -18.09
N SER A 527 -18.65 12.77 -17.12
CA SER A 527 -18.59 11.30 -17.32
C SER A 527 -19.97 10.64 -17.46
N LEU A 528 -21.04 11.38 -17.14
CA LEU A 528 -22.43 10.91 -17.19
C LEU A 528 -23.17 11.39 -18.46
N ARG A 529 -22.61 12.33 -19.19
CA ARG A 529 -23.05 12.78 -20.51
C ARG A 529 -22.38 11.96 -21.61
#